data_3e884f9ce4b60c51dea9a021c75fcc53
#
_entry.id   3e884f9ce4b60c51dea9a021c75fcc53
#
_cell.length_a   1.000
_cell.length_b   1.000
_cell.length_c   1.000
_cell.angle_alpha   90.00
_cell.angle_beta   90.00
_cell.angle_gamma   90.00
#
_symmetry.space_group_name_H-M   'P 1'
#
loop_
_entity.id
_entity.type
_entity.pdbx_description
1 polymer ?
#
loop_
_entity_poly.entity_id
_entity_poly.type
_entity_poly.pdbx_seq_one_letter_code
_entity_poly.pdbx_strand_id
1 'polypeptide(L)'
;MAKQVKSKQRVADHGEVFTAEREVKAMCDLVADECLRIDSRFLEPACGNGNFLAEILARKLSVVKAKYKKSAYDFERYSILALTSIYGVDILADNAATCRERLYQLWNTWYRAGCKNECNDEARAAARYILEANIVCGNALSMMCVDEHQQDTEQFITFPEWTFPFNDARIKRRDFRLDVLLKENQDDENYDGQFKLFSDDVMDTDNWMIDLVTNELVPKPIKEYPLVHYRRMCENG
;
A
#
# COMPACT_ATOMS: atom_id res chain seq x y z
N MET A 1 7.59 28.09 -1.21
CA MET A 1 6.38 27.33 -1.60
C MET A 1 6.83 26.22 -2.54
N ALA A 2 6.44 24.98 -2.27
CA ALA A 2 6.73 23.86 -3.18
C ALA A 2 5.99 24.09 -4.51
N LYS A 3 6.62 23.74 -5.62
CA LYS A 3 6.08 23.93 -6.96
C LYS A 3 4.93 22.90 -7.17
N GLN A 4 3.70 23.37 -7.35
CA GLN A 4 2.51 22.51 -7.49
C GLN A 4 2.40 21.78 -8.86
N VAL A 5 3.24 22.15 -9.82
CA VAL A 5 3.25 21.54 -11.15
C VAL A 5 4.68 21.29 -11.61
N LYS A 6 4.95 20.17 -12.28
CA LYS A 6 6.24 19.88 -12.91
C LYS A 6 6.41 20.69 -14.21
N SER A 7 5.37 20.70 -15.06
CA SER A 7 5.35 21.48 -16.31
C SER A 7 3.91 21.80 -16.74
N LYS A 8 3.76 22.84 -17.59
CA LYS A 8 2.46 23.17 -18.20
C LYS A 8 1.95 22.06 -19.12
N GLN A 9 2.87 21.36 -19.80
CA GLN A 9 2.54 20.25 -20.69
C GLN A 9 1.90 19.11 -19.93
N ARG A 10 2.48 18.70 -18.79
CA ARG A 10 1.93 17.62 -17.96
C ARG A 10 0.56 17.95 -17.36
N VAL A 11 0.31 19.23 -17.08
CA VAL A 11 -1.03 19.69 -16.66
C VAL A 11 -2.04 19.53 -17.79
N ALA A 12 -1.64 19.87 -19.03
CA ALA A 12 -2.51 19.75 -20.20
C ALA A 12 -2.79 18.29 -20.57
N ASP A 13 -1.77 17.43 -20.51
CA ASP A 13 -1.86 16.03 -20.97
C ASP A 13 -2.48 15.10 -19.91
N HIS A 14 -2.21 15.35 -18.63
CA HIS A 14 -2.55 14.43 -17.52
C HIS A 14 -3.30 15.09 -16.37
N GLY A 15 -3.59 16.38 -16.43
CA GLY A 15 -4.19 17.11 -15.31
C GLY A 15 -3.31 17.18 -14.06
N GLU A 16 -1.98 16.97 -14.21
CA GLU A 16 -1.06 16.82 -13.08
C GLU A 16 -0.89 18.11 -12.29
N VAL A 17 -1.60 18.20 -11.16
CA VAL A 17 -1.48 19.27 -10.17
C VAL A 17 -1.30 18.66 -8.79
N PHE A 18 -0.16 18.94 -8.16
CA PHE A 18 0.10 18.42 -6.83
C PHE A 18 -0.67 19.21 -5.77
N THR A 19 -1.40 18.51 -4.90
CA THR A 19 -2.14 19.10 -3.79
C THR A 19 -1.16 19.80 -2.82
N ALA A 20 -1.50 21.01 -2.40
CA ALA A 20 -0.68 21.77 -1.47
C ALA A 20 -0.63 21.09 -0.09
N GLU A 21 0.50 21.22 0.61
CA GLU A 21 0.72 20.57 1.91
C GLU A 21 -0.37 20.88 2.95
N ARG A 22 -0.87 22.12 2.96
CA ARG A 22 -1.96 22.52 3.88
C ARG A 22 -3.24 21.73 3.61
N GLU A 23 -3.58 21.54 2.35
CA GLU A 23 -4.78 20.80 1.92
C GLU A 23 -4.63 19.31 2.20
N VAL A 24 -3.45 18.75 1.91
CA VAL A 24 -3.10 17.35 2.26
C VAL A 24 -3.31 17.10 3.76
N LYS A 25 -2.79 17.97 4.63
CA LYS A 25 -2.97 17.84 6.07
C LYS A 25 -4.43 17.94 6.48
N ALA A 26 -5.17 18.92 5.94
CA ALA A 26 -6.59 19.08 6.24
C ALA A 26 -7.42 17.85 5.81
N MET A 27 -7.12 17.26 4.66
CA MET A 27 -7.80 16.02 4.22
C MET A 27 -7.43 14.82 5.11
N CYS A 28 -6.16 14.67 5.49
CA CYS A 28 -5.75 13.64 6.43
C CYS A 28 -6.34 13.83 7.84
N ASP A 29 -6.73 15.05 8.22
CA ASP A 29 -7.41 15.32 9.49
C ASP A 29 -8.85 14.80 9.50
N LEU A 30 -9.51 14.68 8.34
CA LEU A 30 -10.85 14.08 8.23
C LEU A 30 -10.86 12.57 8.55
N VAL A 31 -9.73 11.90 8.39
CA VAL A 31 -9.53 10.48 8.66
C VAL A 31 -8.41 10.26 9.70
N ALA A 32 -8.34 11.18 10.68
CA ALA A 32 -7.23 11.22 11.63
C ALA A 32 -7.09 9.92 12.41
N ASP A 33 -8.18 9.30 12.85
CA ASP A 33 -8.18 8.07 13.62
C ASP A 33 -7.53 6.92 12.84
N GLU A 34 -7.83 6.79 11.55
CA GLU A 34 -7.21 5.80 10.67
C GLU A 34 -5.73 6.13 10.40
N CYS A 35 -5.37 7.40 10.24
CA CYS A 35 -3.98 7.82 10.10
C CYS A 35 -3.13 7.51 11.34
N LEU A 36 -3.74 7.42 12.54
CA LEU A 36 -3.07 7.10 13.80
C LEU A 36 -2.99 5.58 14.07
N ARG A 37 -3.69 4.76 13.30
CA ARG A 37 -3.54 3.30 13.33
C ARG A 37 -2.40 2.88 12.41
N ILE A 38 -1.39 2.20 12.97
CA ILE A 38 -0.18 1.82 12.23
C ILE A 38 -0.51 0.89 11.07
N ASP A 39 -1.46 -0.03 11.26
CA ASP A 39 -1.86 -1.10 10.35
C ASP A 39 -3.01 -0.73 9.40
N SER A 40 -3.70 0.38 9.60
CA SER A 40 -4.78 0.83 8.72
C SER A 40 -4.28 1.05 7.29
N ARG A 41 -4.92 0.41 6.31
CA ARG A 41 -4.48 0.44 4.92
C ARG A 41 -5.01 1.70 4.22
N PHE A 42 -4.13 2.33 3.44
CA PHE A 42 -4.45 3.49 2.62
C PHE A 42 -4.03 3.23 1.17
N LEU A 43 -4.96 3.44 0.26
CA LEU A 43 -4.71 3.42 -1.18
C LEU A 43 -4.94 4.82 -1.76
N GLU A 44 -3.94 5.36 -2.44
CA GLU A 44 -4.06 6.60 -3.21
C GLU A 44 -4.02 6.24 -4.72
N PRO A 45 -5.17 6.34 -5.43
CA PRO A 45 -5.26 5.89 -6.82
C PRO A 45 -4.63 6.85 -7.84
N ALA A 46 -4.20 8.04 -7.40
CA ALA A 46 -3.46 9.03 -8.19
C ALA A 46 -2.35 9.64 -7.33
N CYS A 47 -1.40 8.79 -6.90
CA CYS A 47 -0.49 9.15 -5.81
C CYS A 47 0.51 10.27 -6.14
N GLY A 48 0.71 10.59 -7.43
CA GLY A 48 1.66 11.60 -7.86
C GLY A 48 3.05 11.36 -7.30
N ASN A 49 3.62 12.39 -6.73
CA ASN A 49 4.91 12.30 -6.01
C ASN A 49 4.77 11.88 -4.53
N GLY A 50 3.60 11.37 -4.12
CA GLY A 50 3.35 10.83 -2.79
C GLY A 50 3.05 11.84 -1.69
N ASN A 51 2.43 13.00 -1.99
CA ASN A 51 2.14 14.02 -0.98
C ASN A 51 1.24 13.49 0.15
N PHE A 52 0.11 12.84 -0.20
CA PHE A 52 -0.81 12.25 0.78
C PHE A 52 -0.16 11.09 1.53
N LEU A 53 0.45 10.15 0.79
CA LEU A 53 1.06 8.96 1.38
C LEU A 53 2.20 9.31 2.33
N ALA A 54 2.98 10.38 2.04
CA ALA A 54 4.04 10.86 2.92
C ALA A 54 3.48 11.45 4.23
N GLU A 55 2.38 12.21 4.19
CA GLU A 55 1.72 12.73 5.39
C GLU A 55 1.16 11.60 6.24
N ILE A 56 0.45 10.64 5.63
CA ILE A 56 -0.09 9.46 6.33
C ILE A 56 1.03 8.66 6.98
N LEU A 57 2.12 8.38 6.23
CA LEU A 57 3.27 7.66 6.75
C LEU A 57 3.94 8.41 7.93
N ALA A 58 4.09 9.74 7.84
CA ALA A 58 4.65 10.55 8.91
C ALA A 58 3.80 10.47 10.20
N ARG A 59 2.48 10.50 10.09
CA ARG A 59 1.56 10.33 11.22
C ARG A 59 1.72 8.95 11.87
N LYS A 60 1.73 7.88 11.07
CA LYS A 60 1.96 6.50 11.56
C LYS A 60 3.31 6.35 12.25
N LEU A 61 4.39 6.88 11.65
CA LEU A 61 5.73 6.84 12.25
C LEU A 61 5.83 7.67 13.54
N SER A 62 5.05 8.73 13.67
CA SER A 62 4.92 9.46 14.92
C SER A 62 4.32 8.59 16.04
N VAL A 63 3.30 7.79 15.72
CA VAL A 63 2.72 6.81 16.65
C VAL A 63 3.72 5.72 17.02
N VAL A 64 4.45 5.19 16.01
CA VAL A 64 5.54 4.22 16.26
C VAL A 64 6.56 4.79 17.24
N LYS A 65 7.02 6.02 17.00
CA LYS A 65 7.96 6.70 17.91
C LYS A 65 7.39 6.87 19.31
N ALA A 66 6.14 7.30 19.44
CA ALA A 66 5.51 7.49 20.74
C ALA A 66 5.44 6.20 21.55
N LYS A 67 5.08 5.08 20.90
CA LYS A 67 4.86 3.78 21.55
C LYS A 67 6.15 2.97 21.75
N TYR A 68 7.07 2.99 20.78
CA TYR A 68 8.17 2.02 20.68
C TYR A 68 9.58 2.61 20.75
N LYS A 69 9.74 3.90 21.07
CA LYS A 69 11.06 4.57 21.13
C LYS A 69 12.07 3.96 22.10
N LYS A 70 11.64 3.05 22.98
CA LYS A 70 12.50 2.39 24.00
C LYS A 70 13.11 1.08 23.50
N SER A 71 12.62 0.52 22.39
CA SER A 71 13.06 -0.74 21.82
C SER A 71 13.35 -0.54 20.35
N ALA A 72 14.60 -0.67 19.91
CA ALA A 72 14.98 -0.56 18.51
C ALA A 72 14.33 -1.68 17.67
N TYR A 73 14.22 -2.88 18.22
CA TYR A 73 13.54 -4.01 17.57
C TYR A 73 12.06 -3.71 17.30
N ASP A 74 11.31 -3.25 18.32
CA ASP A 74 9.90 -2.92 18.13
C ASP A 74 9.74 -1.70 17.21
N PHE A 75 10.59 -0.69 17.35
CA PHE A 75 10.56 0.48 16.47
C PHE A 75 10.74 0.06 15.02
N GLU A 76 11.73 -0.76 14.69
CA GLU A 76 11.97 -1.28 13.35
C GLU A 76 10.74 -2.05 12.86
N ARG A 77 10.30 -3.06 13.61
CA ARG A 77 9.17 -3.91 13.25
C ARG A 77 7.90 -3.10 12.95
N TYR A 78 7.51 -2.18 13.83
CA TYR A 78 6.31 -1.39 13.65
C TYR A 78 6.47 -0.27 12.60
N SER A 79 7.69 0.18 12.33
CA SER A 79 7.96 1.08 11.21
C SER A 79 7.84 0.36 9.85
N ILE A 80 8.23 -0.90 9.77
CA ILE A 80 7.99 -1.77 8.61
C ILE A 80 6.48 -2.01 8.45
N LEU A 81 5.74 -2.32 9.52
CA LEU A 81 4.28 -2.45 9.48
C LEU A 81 3.60 -1.18 8.94
N ALA A 82 4.09 0.01 9.29
CA ALA A 82 3.57 1.25 8.74
C ALA A 82 3.76 1.33 7.20
N LEU A 83 4.90 0.88 6.67
CA LEU A 83 5.13 0.83 5.22
C LEU A 83 4.21 -0.17 4.52
N THR A 84 3.96 -1.34 5.12
CA THR A 84 3.10 -2.37 4.53
C THR A 84 1.63 -1.95 4.41
N SER A 85 1.24 -0.85 5.02
CA SER A 85 -0.13 -0.32 4.99
C SER A 85 -0.34 0.86 4.02
N ILE A 86 0.69 1.25 3.24
CA ILE A 86 0.66 2.38 2.32
C ILE A 86 0.69 1.86 0.88
N TYR A 87 -0.31 2.19 0.06
CA TYR A 87 -0.44 1.77 -1.33
C TYR A 87 -0.69 2.97 -2.24
N GLY A 88 -0.20 2.91 -3.47
CA GLY A 88 -0.40 3.97 -4.44
C GLY A 88 -0.36 3.48 -5.87
N VAL A 89 -1.14 4.13 -6.73
CA VAL A 89 -1.11 3.97 -8.18
C VAL A 89 -0.80 5.33 -8.80
N ASP A 90 0.00 5.36 -9.83
CA ASP A 90 0.13 6.53 -10.70
C ASP A 90 0.36 6.06 -12.14
N ILE A 91 -0.25 6.75 -13.11
CA ILE A 91 -0.11 6.40 -14.51
C ILE A 91 1.27 6.75 -15.07
N LEU A 92 2.00 7.63 -14.38
CA LEU A 92 3.32 8.10 -14.78
C LEU A 92 4.42 7.39 -13.98
N ALA A 93 5.25 6.63 -14.67
CA ALA A 93 6.32 5.84 -14.05
C ALA A 93 7.31 6.69 -13.23
N ASP A 94 7.62 7.92 -13.65
CA ASP A 94 8.49 8.82 -12.92
C ASP A 94 7.86 9.36 -11.64
N ASN A 95 6.53 9.48 -11.57
CA ASN A 95 5.82 9.81 -10.36
C ASN A 95 5.86 8.65 -9.36
N ALA A 96 5.53 7.44 -9.81
CA ALA A 96 5.61 6.24 -8.97
C ALA A 96 7.03 6.06 -8.39
N ALA A 97 8.07 6.22 -9.21
CA ALA A 97 9.46 6.16 -8.76
C ALA A 97 9.80 7.27 -7.74
N THR A 98 9.35 8.50 -8.00
CA THR A 98 9.54 9.64 -7.08
C THR A 98 8.81 9.41 -5.75
N CYS A 99 7.59 8.87 -5.80
CA CYS A 99 6.80 8.53 -4.63
C CYS A 99 7.54 7.49 -3.77
N ARG A 100 7.99 6.37 -4.36
CA ARG A 100 8.76 5.33 -3.64
C ARG A 100 9.99 5.90 -2.95
N GLU A 101 10.80 6.67 -3.66
CA GLU A 101 12.01 7.25 -3.08
C GLU A 101 11.69 8.23 -1.96
N ARG A 102 10.67 9.08 -2.12
CA ARG A 102 10.23 10.01 -1.08
C ARG A 102 9.77 9.30 0.19
N LEU A 103 8.93 8.26 0.05
CA LEU A 103 8.45 7.46 1.18
C LEU A 103 9.60 6.72 1.86
N TYR A 104 10.55 6.18 1.08
CA TYR A 104 11.74 5.55 1.61
C TYR A 104 12.61 6.52 2.41
N GLN A 105 12.89 7.71 1.89
CA GLN A 105 13.70 8.72 2.57
C GLN A 105 13.03 9.21 3.86
N LEU A 106 11.72 9.41 3.82
CA LEU A 106 10.95 9.73 5.01
C LEU A 106 11.08 8.63 6.06
N TRP A 107 10.79 7.38 5.69
CA TRP A 107 10.91 6.23 6.59
C TRP A 107 12.34 6.07 7.13
N ASN A 108 13.37 6.14 6.27
CA ASN A 108 14.77 5.95 6.66
C ASN A 108 15.24 7.04 7.64
N THR A 109 14.72 8.26 7.52
CA THR A 109 15.00 9.35 8.48
C THR A 109 14.47 8.99 9.87
N TRP A 110 13.24 8.52 9.96
CA TRP A 110 12.65 8.07 11.23
C TRP A 110 13.32 6.81 11.78
N TYR A 111 13.63 5.86 10.90
CA TYR A 111 14.31 4.61 11.23
C TYR A 111 15.68 4.87 11.86
N ARG A 112 16.49 5.72 11.24
CA ARG A 112 17.79 6.13 11.79
C ARG A 112 17.66 6.83 13.14
N ALA A 113 16.67 7.66 13.32
CA ALA A 113 16.44 8.35 14.58
C ALA A 113 15.96 7.39 15.70
N GLY A 114 15.16 6.37 15.35
CA GLY A 114 14.62 5.39 16.29
C GLY A 114 15.60 4.28 16.65
N CYS A 115 16.24 3.66 15.65
CA CYS A 115 17.11 2.50 15.84
C CYS A 115 18.59 2.87 16.07
N LYS A 116 19.01 4.08 15.71
CA LYS A 116 20.39 4.60 15.94
C LYS A 116 21.46 3.62 15.41
N ASN A 117 22.29 3.08 16.33
CA ASN A 117 23.40 2.17 16.00
C ASN A 117 22.92 0.74 15.66
N GLU A 118 21.65 0.42 15.89
CA GLU A 118 21.05 -0.89 15.58
C GLU A 118 20.43 -0.94 14.17
N CYS A 119 20.56 0.13 13.38
CA CYS A 119 20.13 0.15 11.99
C CYS A 119 20.92 -0.89 11.18
N ASN A 120 20.21 -1.57 10.26
CA ASN A 120 20.83 -2.56 9.35
C ASN A 120 20.34 -2.39 7.91
N ASP A 121 21.09 -2.93 6.97
CA ASP A 121 20.81 -2.77 5.54
C ASP A 121 19.73 -3.76 5.05
N GLU A 122 19.52 -4.88 5.74
CA GLU A 122 18.45 -5.83 5.44
C GLU A 122 17.07 -5.19 5.66
N ALA A 123 16.89 -4.42 6.75
CA ALA A 123 15.66 -3.68 6.98
C ALA A 123 15.45 -2.57 5.94
N ARG A 124 16.52 -1.93 5.46
CA ARG A 124 16.46 -0.94 4.36
C ARG A 124 16.08 -1.59 3.04
N ALA A 125 16.63 -2.76 2.75
CA ALA A 125 16.27 -3.54 1.56
C ALA A 125 14.80 -3.97 1.64
N ALA A 126 14.33 -4.46 2.79
CA ALA A 126 12.94 -4.81 3.03
C ALA A 126 11.99 -3.61 2.82
N ALA A 127 12.35 -2.43 3.33
CA ALA A 127 11.54 -1.22 3.14
C ALA A 127 11.42 -0.84 1.66
N ARG A 128 12.51 -0.92 0.88
CA ARG A 128 12.47 -0.68 -0.58
C ARG A 128 11.63 -1.72 -1.30
N TYR A 129 11.77 -2.99 -0.96
CA TYR A 129 10.98 -4.08 -1.55
C TYR A 129 9.48 -3.91 -1.31
N ILE A 130 9.06 -3.52 -0.10
CA ILE A 130 7.66 -3.23 0.22
C ILE A 130 7.16 -2.07 -0.64
N LEU A 131 7.91 -0.96 -0.70
CA LEU A 131 7.50 0.21 -1.47
C LEU A 131 7.45 -0.06 -2.98
N GLU A 132 8.34 -0.91 -3.50
CA GLU A 132 8.30 -1.33 -4.90
C GLU A 132 7.03 -2.12 -5.23
N ALA A 133 6.59 -2.99 -4.31
CA ALA A 133 5.39 -3.78 -4.47
C ALA A 133 4.09 -2.99 -4.20
N ASN A 134 4.14 -1.98 -3.34
CA ASN A 134 2.96 -1.23 -2.90
C ASN A 134 2.68 0.03 -3.73
N ILE A 135 3.69 0.60 -4.42
CA ILE A 135 3.54 1.80 -5.24
C ILE A 135 3.78 1.41 -6.69
N VAL A 136 2.74 1.32 -7.48
CA VAL A 136 2.78 0.74 -8.82
C VAL A 136 2.50 1.79 -9.89
N CYS A 137 3.06 1.56 -11.09
CA CYS A 137 2.72 2.31 -12.29
C CYS A 137 1.54 1.62 -12.98
N GLY A 138 0.42 2.34 -13.16
CA GLY A 138 -0.78 1.78 -13.73
C GLY A 138 -1.91 2.79 -13.85
N ASN A 139 -2.96 2.38 -14.51
CA ASN A 139 -4.19 3.13 -14.69
C ASN A 139 -5.22 2.67 -13.64
N ALA A 140 -5.48 3.47 -12.64
CA ALA A 140 -6.41 3.13 -11.55
C ALA A 140 -7.88 3.05 -12.03
N LEU A 141 -8.23 3.66 -13.16
CA LEU A 141 -9.60 3.60 -13.71
C LEU A 141 -9.88 2.26 -14.39
N SER A 142 -8.93 1.75 -15.18
CA SER A 142 -9.01 0.44 -15.82
C SER A 142 -8.52 -0.69 -14.92
N MET A 143 -7.79 -0.35 -13.83
CA MET A 143 -7.10 -1.28 -12.92
C MET A 143 -6.03 -2.14 -13.61
N MET A 144 -5.47 -1.63 -14.72
CA MET A 144 -4.45 -2.30 -15.51
C MET A 144 -3.08 -1.65 -15.33
N CYS A 145 -2.03 -2.45 -15.44
CA CYS A 145 -0.69 -1.91 -15.62
C CYS A 145 -0.60 -1.19 -16.97
N VAL A 146 0.28 -0.19 -17.08
CA VAL A 146 0.48 0.56 -18.31
C VAL A 146 1.88 0.36 -18.86
N ASP A 147 2.01 0.51 -20.19
CA ASP A 147 3.28 0.50 -20.89
C ASP A 147 4.01 1.86 -20.83
N GLU A 148 5.12 2.00 -21.56
CA GLU A 148 5.91 3.24 -21.64
C GLU A 148 5.15 4.42 -22.29
N HIS A 149 4.07 4.13 -22.99
CA HIS A 149 3.19 5.11 -23.64
C HIS A 149 1.92 5.40 -22.85
N GLN A 150 1.83 4.92 -21.60
CA GLN A 150 0.66 4.99 -20.70
C GLN A 150 -0.60 4.32 -21.28
N GLN A 151 -0.42 3.33 -22.17
CA GLN A 151 -1.51 2.51 -22.66
C GLN A 151 -1.71 1.29 -21.75
N ASP A 152 -2.96 0.93 -21.51
CA ASP A 152 -3.30 -0.25 -20.72
C ASP A 152 -2.69 -1.51 -21.35
N THR A 153 -2.05 -2.32 -20.53
CA THR A 153 -1.56 -3.65 -20.92
C THR A 153 -2.62 -4.71 -20.60
N GLU A 154 -2.32 -5.99 -20.89
CA GLU A 154 -3.18 -7.12 -20.46
C GLU A 154 -2.99 -7.52 -19.00
N GLN A 155 -2.11 -6.84 -18.26
CA GLN A 155 -1.78 -7.18 -16.87
C GLN A 155 -2.59 -6.33 -15.90
N PHE A 156 -3.31 -6.96 -14.98
CA PHE A 156 -4.00 -6.27 -13.90
C PHE A 156 -3.01 -5.72 -12.85
N ILE A 157 -3.34 -4.56 -12.29
CA ILE A 157 -2.65 -4.06 -11.11
C ILE A 157 -2.83 -5.09 -9.99
N THR A 158 -1.73 -5.44 -9.35
CA THR A 158 -1.67 -6.40 -8.26
C THR A 158 -1.08 -5.74 -7.03
N PHE A 159 -1.74 -5.95 -5.88
CA PHE A 159 -1.24 -5.48 -4.59
C PHE A 159 -0.96 -6.64 -3.64
N PRO A 160 0.14 -6.57 -2.90
CA PRO A 160 0.41 -7.51 -1.82
C PRO A 160 -0.44 -7.18 -0.60
N GLU A 161 -1.01 -8.19 0.01
CA GLU A 161 -1.44 -8.15 1.39
C GLU A 161 -0.29 -8.64 2.28
N TRP A 162 0.10 -7.80 3.23
CA TRP A 162 1.13 -8.08 4.19
C TRP A 162 0.51 -8.39 5.54
N THR A 163 0.82 -9.54 6.13
CA THR A 163 0.33 -9.92 7.45
C THR A 163 1.48 -10.29 8.38
N PHE A 164 1.37 -9.89 9.64
CA PHE A 164 2.25 -10.31 10.73
C PHE A 164 1.45 -11.26 11.62
N PRO A 165 1.37 -12.55 11.29
CA PRO A 165 0.45 -13.49 11.96
C PRO A 165 0.86 -13.78 13.41
N PHE A 166 2.10 -13.42 13.77
CA PHE A 166 2.63 -13.61 15.11
C PHE A 166 3.17 -12.29 15.66
N ASN A 167 3.31 -12.22 16.98
CA ASN A 167 3.91 -11.05 17.61
C ASN A 167 5.46 -11.10 17.55
N ASP A 168 6.00 -11.34 16.36
CA ASP A 168 7.44 -11.42 16.07
C ASP A 168 7.78 -10.76 14.73
N ALA A 169 8.96 -11.02 14.20
CA ALA A 169 9.45 -10.41 12.95
C ALA A 169 9.02 -11.17 11.67
N ARG A 170 8.17 -12.19 11.78
CA ARG A 170 7.73 -12.97 10.62
C ARG A 170 6.57 -12.27 9.92
N ILE A 171 6.67 -12.24 8.60
CA ILE A 171 5.68 -11.63 7.69
C ILE A 171 5.28 -12.64 6.63
N LYS A 172 4.00 -12.64 6.26
CA LYS A 172 3.45 -13.35 5.11
C LYS A 172 3.01 -12.34 4.05
N ARG A 173 3.25 -12.65 2.78
CA ARG A 173 2.78 -11.91 1.61
C ARG A 173 1.82 -12.77 0.83
N ARG A 174 0.68 -12.19 0.42
CA ARG A 174 -0.26 -12.73 -0.56
C ARG A 174 -0.58 -11.64 -1.56
N ASP A 175 -0.52 -11.95 -2.85
CA ASP A 175 -0.78 -10.97 -3.89
C ASP A 175 -2.20 -11.14 -4.44
N PHE A 176 -2.91 -10.02 -4.60
CA PHE A 176 -4.29 -9.96 -5.08
C PHE A 176 -4.44 -8.98 -6.23
N ARG A 177 -5.34 -9.24 -7.15
CA ARG A 177 -5.74 -8.29 -8.20
C ARG A 177 -6.55 -7.16 -7.59
N LEU A 178 -6.25 -5.91 -8.02
CA LEU A 178 -6.95 -4.72 -7.53
C LEU A 178 -8.44 -4.73 -7.90
N ASP A 179 -8.79 -5.16 -9.11
CA ASP A 179 -10.17 -5.20 -9.56
C ASP A 179 -11.04 -6.18 -8.75
N VAL A 180 -10.45 -7.25 -8.24
CA VAL A 180 -11.14 -8.21 -7.34
C VAL A 180 -11.33 -7.61 -5.95
N LEU A 181 -10.28 -6.99 -5.38
CA LEU A 181 -10.35 -6.33 -4.08
C LEU A 181 -11.39 -5.19 -4.00
N LEU A 182 -11.60 -4.46 -5.11
CA LEU A 182 -12.56 -3.36 -5.15
C LEU A 182 -14.00 -3.84 -5.33
N LYS A 183 -14.22 -5.01 -5.94
CA LYS A 183 -15.57 -5.61 -6.06
C LYS A 183 -16.11 -6.05 -4.69
N GLU A 184 -15.26 -6.55 -3.81
CA GLU A 184 -15.65 -6.93 -2.45
C GLU A 184 -16.31 -5.76 -1.67
N ASN A 185 -15.86 -4.53 -1.90
CA ASN A 185 -16.37 -3.35 -1.21
C ASN A 185 -17.65 -2.75 -1.84
N GLN A 186 -18.10 -3.23 -3.00
CA GLN A 186 -19.29 -2.70 -3.67
C GLN A 186 -20.58 -3.46 -3.33
N ASP A 187 -20.46 -4.69 -2.85
CA ASP A 187 -21.63 -5.56 -2.59
C ASP A 187 -22.24 -5.35 -1.19
N ASP A 188 -21.63 -4.54 -0.32
CA ASP A 188 -22.09 -4.31 1.07
C ASP A 188 -23.40 -3.50 1.20
N GLU A 189 -23.87 -2.79 0.15
CA GLU A 189 -25.10 -2.01 0.24
C GLU A 189 -26.41 -2.85 0.16
N ASN A 190 -26.33 -4.13 -0.15
CA ASN A 190 -27.49 -5.04 -0.28
C ASN A 190 -27.29 -6.45 0.30
N TYR A 191 -26.36 -6.63 1.22
CA TYR A 191 -26.12 -7.92 1.84
C TYR A 191 -27.20 -8.22 2.89
N ASP A 192 -28.24 -8.98 2.50
CA ASP A 192 -29.30 -9.47 3.39
C ASP A 192 -28.93 -10.73 4.20
N GLY A 193 -27.65 -11.08 4.22
CA GLY A 193 -27.13 -12.24 4.98
C GLY A 193 -27.54 -13.61 4.44
N GLN A 194 -28.27 -13.68 3.32
CA GLN A 194 -28.62 -14.93 2.67
C GLN A 194 -27.77 -15.19 1.43
N PHE A 195 -26.83 -16.09 1.58
CA PHE A 195 -26.09 -16.66 0.45
C PHE A 195 -27.09 -17.37 -0.47
N LYS A 196 -27.39 -16.77 -1.63
CA LYS A 196 -28.15 -17.46 -2.68
C LYS A 196 -27.25 -18.51 -3.32
N LEU A 197 -27.24 -19.70 -2.73
CA LEU A 197 -26.47 -20.87 -3.21
C LEU A 197 -26.90 -21.34 -4.61
N PHE A 198 -27.90 -20.72 -5.22
CA PHE A 198 -28.54 -21.13 -6.48
C PHE A 198 -28.92 -19.94 -7.39
N SER A 199 -28.15 -18.85 -7.40
CA SER A 199 -28.25 -17.93 -8.52
C SER A 199 -27.48 -18.54 -9.70
N ASP A 200 -28.09 -18.57 -10.89
CA ASP A 200 -27.48 -19.04 -12.14
C ASP A 200 -26.28 -18.17 -12.62
N ASP A 201 -25.87 -17.20 -11.83
CA ASP A 201 -24.63 -16.47 -12.01
C ASP A 201 -23.48 -17.40 -11.63
N VAL A 202 -22.76 -17.84 -12.65
CA VAL A 202 -21.56 -18.69 -12.52
C VAL A 202 -20.63 -18.03 -11.52
N MET A 203 -20.50 -18.64 -10.34
CA MET A 203 -19.57 -18.22 -9.29
C MET A 203 -18.19 -18.12 -9.95
N ASP A 204 -17.59 -16.94 -9.95
CA ASP A 204 -16.24 -16.71 -10.50
C ASP A 204 -15.20 -17.35 -9.58
N THR A 205 -15.13 -18.70 -9.64
CA THR A 205 -14.22 -19.53 -8.84
C THR A 205 -12.75 -19.29 -9.18
N ASP A 206 -12.47 -18.56 -10.25
CA ASP A 206 -11.10 -18.21 -10.63
C ASP A 206 -10.53 -17.12 -9.73
N ASN A 207 -11.37 -16.18 -9.30
CA ASN A 207 -10.96 -15.02 -8.52
C ASN A 207 -11.42 -15.05 -7.06
N TRP A 208 -12.34 -15.96 -6.67
CA TRP A 208 -12.91 -16.02 -5.34
C TRP A 208 -12.79 -17.43 -4.73
N MET A 209 -12.73 -17.50 -3.40
CA MET A 209 -12.69 -18.74 -2.64
C MET A 209 -13.52 -18.62 -1.36
N ILE A 210 -13.97 -19.75 -0.81
CA ILE A 210 -14.61 -19.77 0.49
C ILE A 210 -13.54 -19.90 1.57
N ASP A 211 -13.50 -18.97 2.50
CA ASP A 211 -12.71 -19.10 3.72
C ASP A 211 -13.32 -20.18 4.60
N LEU A 212 -12.58 -21.25 4.86
CA LEU A 212 -13.08 -22.42 5.62
C LEU A 212 -13.29 -22.14 7.12
N VAL A 213 -12.79 -21.01 7.63
CA VAL A 213 -12.94 -20.63 9.03
C VAL A 213 -14.16 -19.74 9.23
N THR A 214 -14.32 -18.72 8.38
CA THR A 214 -15.43 -17.75 8.46
C THR A 214 -16.64 -18.18 7.63
N ASN A 215 -16.46 -19.11 6.69
CA ASN A 215 -17.43 -19.53 5.67
C ASN A 215 -17.90 -18.35 4.78
N GLU A 216 -17.06 -17.34 4.63
CA GLU A 216 -17.28 -16.17 3.78
C GLU A 216 -16.59 -16.34 2.43
N LEU A 217 -17.15 -15.70 1.41
CA LEU A 217 -16.54 -15.60 0.10
C LEU A 217 -15.45 -14.50 0.16
N VAL A 218 -14.20 -14.88 -0.06
CA VAL A 218 -13.04 -13.98 0.01
C VAL A 218 -12.28 -14.00 -1.30
N PRO A 219 -11.59 -12.91 -1.66
CA PRO A 219 -10.71 -12.88 -2.82
C PRO A 219 -9.65 -13.98 -2.76
N LYS A 220 -9.45 -14.66 -3.88
CA LYS A 220 -8.41 -15.67 -4.02
C LYS A 220 -7.08 -15.00 -4.33
N PRO A 221 -6.00 -15.24 -3.57
CA PRO A 221 -4.70 -14.71 -3.89
C PRO A 221 -4.17 -15.34 -5.19
N ILE A 222 -3.62 -14.52 -6.08
CA ILE A 222 -2.97 -14.99 -7.31
C ILE A 222 -1.60 -15.61 -7.03
N LYS A 223 -0.96 -15.21 -5.92
CA LYS A 223 0.30 -15.77 -5.45
C LYS A 223 0.40 -15.69 -3.94
N GLU A 224 0.89 -16.75 -3.32
CA GLU A 224 1.24 -16.79 -1.91
C GLU A 224 2.74 -17.03 -1.73
N TYR A 225 3.32 -16.35 -0.76
CA TYR A 225 4.74 -16.48 -0.43
C TYR A 225 4.90 -17.16 0.94
N PRO A 226 6.03 -17.84 1.17
CA PRO A 226 6.29 -18.46 2.47
C PRO A 226 6.38 -17.41 3.57
N LEU A 227 6.07 -17.84 4.80
CA LEU A 227 6.26 -17.04 5.99
C LEU A 227 7.77 -16.89 6.26
N VAL A 228 8.26 -15.66 6.27
CA VAL A 228 9.70 -15.36 6.42
C VAL A 228 9.91 -14.22 7.42
N HIS A 229 11.14 -14.08 7.93
CA HIS A 229 11.53 -12.86 8.64
C HIS A 229 11.52 -11.67 7.66
N TYR A 230 10.91 -10.51 8.03
CA TYR A 230 10.77 -9.38 7.09
C TYR A 230 12.10 -8.89 6.49
N ARG A 231 13.21 -9.00 7.22
CA ARG A 231 14.55 -8.66 6.69
C ARG A 231 15.02 -9.56 5.53
N ARG A 232 14.42 -10.75 5.38
CA ARG A 232 14.78 -11.74 4.34
C ARG A 232 13.74 -11.84 3.22
N MET A 233 12.73 -10.98 3.20
CA MET A 233 11.67 -11.07 2.19
C MET A 233 12.19 -10.85 0.76
N CYS A 234 13.28 -10.11 0.59
CA CYS A 234 13.90 -9.88 -0.72
C CYS A 234 14.57 -11.13 -1.31
N GLU A 235 14.86 -12.16 -0.49
CA GLU A 235 15.52 -13.38 -0.94
C GLU A 235 14.54 -14.38 -1.58
N ASN A 236 13.24 -14.19 -1.38
CA ASN A 236 12.17 -15.12 -1.77
C ASN A 236 11.14 -14.49 -2.72
N GLY A 237 11.48 -13.35 -3.33
CA GLY A 237 10.61 -12.58 -4.25
C GLY A 237 10.74 -12.96 -5.71
#